data_ae7e66ee3f568294a79a677a61ae44a6
#
_entry.id   ae7e66ee3f568294a79a677a61ae44a6
#
_cell.length_a   1.000
_cell.length_b   1.000
_cell.length_c   1.000
_cell.angle_alpha   90.00
_cell.angle_beta   90.00
_cell.angle_gamma   90.00
#
_symmetry.space_group_name_H-M   'P 1'
#
loop_
_entity.id
_entity.type
_entity.pdbx_description
1 polymer ?
#
loop_
_entity_poly.entity_id
_entity_poly.type
_entity_poly.pdbx_seq_one_letter_code
_entity_poly.pdbx_strand_id
1 'polypeptide(L)'
;VRALLFDLDGTLWDPEPHVYRIYSDVFRDHGHELTRSRWAGVLGTIGFDLWGSLEELTGRSLDRAVLDAHVARRKEKELAVLRARPGVPGLLQQTDQAGLLRSVVSNSPTAWIRRYIRQCGIEGGWQAIHSPEGDTNRAKPTPYLYREALARLGVAPHEAVAFEDSPSGVRAAHAAGVRCVAAPNAMTTSLDLSLAHLRIESFEGTRLEEILHRIESDPRRADDDGTSMKKHKTPDDVCL
;
A
#
# COMPACT_ATOMS: atom_id res chain seq x y z
N VAL A 1 10.79 -7.31 -16.38
CA VAL A 1 10.32 -6.17 -15.56
C VAL A 1 11.09 -4.90 -15.92
N ARG A 2 10.39 -3.75 -16.01
CA ARG A 2 10.97 -2.43 -16.32
C ARG A 2 10.72 -1.40 -15.22
N ALA A 3 9.71 -1.62 -14.37
CA ALA A 3 9.33 -0.68 -13.33
C ALA A 3 8.95 -1.36 -12.01
N LEU A 4 9.26 -0.67 -10.90
CA LEU A 4 8.84 -1.04 -9.57
C LEU A 4 7.95 0.06 -8.99
N LEU A 5 6.80 -0.32 -8.45
CA LEU A 5 5.79 0.57 -7.89
C LEU A 5 5.68 0.30 -6.40
N PHE A 6 6.04 1.27 -5.58
CA PHE A 6 6.12 1.09 -4.14
C PHE A 6 5.00 1.82 -3.42
N ASP A 7 4.28 1.11 -2.57
CA ASP A 7 3.52 1.78 -1.52
C ASP A 7 4.48 2.44 -0.51
N LEU A 8 3.99 3.39 0.28
CA LEU A 8 4.78 4.09 1.28
C LEU A 8 4.55 3.55 2.69
N ASP A 9 3.32 3.76 3.21
CA ASP A 9 2.99 3.57 4.62
C ASP A 9 2.78 2.09 4.94
N GLY A 10 3.66 1.50 5.72
CA GLY A 10 3.72 0.06 5.98
C GLY A 10 4.67 -0.69 5.06
N THR A 11 5.04 -0.12 3.90
CA THR A 11 5.92 -0.74 2.90
C THR A 11 7.33 -0.15 2.92
N LEU A 12 7.52 1.10 2.54
CA LEU A 12 8.86 1.74 2.54
C LEU A 12 9.29 2.17 3.94
N TRP A 13 8.36 2.57 4.77
CA TRP A 13 8.55 2.87 6.20
C TRP A 13 7.31 2.39 6.96
N ASP A 14 7.39 2.22 8.29
CA ASP A 14 6.31 1.64 9.06
C ASP A 14 5.88 2.55 10.23
N PRO A 15 4.95 3.50 9.99
CA PRO A 15 4.37 4.34 11.04
C PRO A 15 3.27 3.62 11.83
N GLU A 16 2.71 2.53 11.31
CA GLU A 16 1.46 1.93 11.78
C GLU A 16 1.47 1.54 13.26
N PRO A 17 2.52 0.88 13.81
CA PRO A 17 2.54 0.56 15.24
C PRO A 17 2.50 1.80 16.14
N HIS A 18 3.13 2.91 15.69
CA HIS A 18 3.15 4.18 16.42
C HIS A 18 1.79 4.87 16.36
N VAL A 19 1.21 4.93 15.16
CA VAL A 19 -0.10 5.56 14.94
C VAL A 19 -1.19 4.79 15.70
N TYR A 20 -1.19 3.45 15.64
CA TYR A 20 -2.09 2.61 16.43
C TYR A 20 -1.98 2.91 17.93
N ARG A 21 -0.75 2.99 18.47
CA ARG A 21 -0.52 3.30 19.89
C ARG A 21 -1.09 4.66 20.26
N ILE A 22 -0.87 5.68 19.43
CA ILE A 22 -1.38 7.03 19.68
C ILE A 22 -2.90 7.03 19.81
N TYR A 23 -3.60 6.40 18.87
CA TYR A 23 -5.06 6.29 18.93
C TYR A 23 -5.54 5.39 20.07
N SER A 24 -4.83 4.29 20.36
CA SER A 24 -5.15 3.39 21.48
C SER A 24 -5.05 4.09 22.83
N ASP A 25 -4.08 4.99 23.00
CA ASP A 25 -3.97 5.80 24.22
C ASP A 25 -5.18 6.74 24.36
N VAL A 26 -5.61 7.39 23.29
CA VAL A 26 -6.82 8.25 23.31
C VAL A 26 -8.07 7.42 23.67
N PHE A 27 -8.25 6.24 23.10
CA PHE A 27 -9.36 5.36 23.46
C PHE A 27 -9.32 4.98 24.95
N ARG A 28 -8.13 4.64 25.48
CA ARG A 28 -7.92 4.29 26.88
C ARG A 28 -8.22 5.45 27.84
N ASP A 29 -7.83 6.68 27.47
CA ASP A 29 -8.12 7.88 28.25
C ASP A 29 -9.63 8.15 28.38
N HIS A 30 -10.42 7.60 27.45
CA HIS A 30 -11.88 7.63 27.45
C HIS A 30 -12.53 6.36 28.06
N GLY A 31 -11.72 5.46 28.66
CA GLY A 31 -12.20 4.23 29.29
C GLY A 31 -12.50 3.05 28.34
N HIS A 32 -12.02 3.11 27.10
CA HIS A 32 -12.30 2.10 26.08
C HIS A 32 -11.00 1.54 25.46
N GLU A 33 -11.12 0.37 24.84
CA GLU A 33 -10.02 -0.26 24.11
C GLU A 33 -10.22 -0.10 22.60
N LEU A 34 -9.17 0.35 21.90
CA LEU A 34 -9.09 0.25 20.45
C LEU A 34 -8.56 -1.13 20.08
N THR A 35 -9.43 -2.04 19.69
CA THR A 35 -9.03 -3.41 19.34
C THR A 35 -8.25 -3.43 18.01
N ARG A 36 -7.34 -4.41 17.86
CA ARG A 36 -6.61 -4.61 16.59
C ARG A 36 -7.54 -4.90 15.40
N SER A 37 -8.66 -5.59 15.63
CA SER A 37 -9.64 -5.86 14.57
C SER A 37 -10.32 -4.58 14.08
N ARG A 38 -10.64 -3.64 14.98
CA ARG A 38 -11.18 -2.32 14.59
C ARG A 38 -10.12 -1.51 13.85
N TRP A 39 -8.86 -1.55 14.31
CA TRP A 39 -7.74 -0.90 13.63
C TRP A 39 -7.47 -1.47 12.24
N ALA A 40 -7.62 -2.78 12.05
CA ALA A 40 -7.45 -3.42 10.74
C ALA A 40 -8.38 -2.82 9.66
N GLY A 41 -9.57 -2.34 10.04
CA GLY A 41 -10.46 -1.61 9.13
C GLY A 41 -9.96 -0.22 8.72
N VAL A 42 -8.99 0.34 9.45
CA VAL A 42 -8.39 1.67 9.16
C VAL A 42 -7.21 1.53 8.19
N LEU A 43 -6.49 0.41 8.27
CA LEU A 43 -5.24 0.20 7.55
C LEU A 43 -5.42 0.27 6.03
N GLY A 44 -4.68 1.17 5.40
CA GLY A 44 -4.70 1.35 3.94
C GLY A 44 -6.03 1.89 3.40
N THR A 45 -6.91 2.46 4.25
CA THR A 45 -8.19 3.06 3.84
C THR A 45 -8.19 4.59 4.04
N ILE A 46 -9.11 5.28 3.35
CA ILE A 46 -9.37 6.71 3.55
C ILE A 46 -10.80 6.86 4.09
N GLY A 47 -10.98 7.82 5.01
CA GLY A 47 -12.31 8.22 5.48
C GLY A 47 -12.90 7.36 6.60
N PHE A 48 -12.10 6.53 7.25
CA PHE A 48 -12.56 5.80 8.42
C PHE A 48 -12.75 6.76 9.62
N ASP A 49 -13.95 6.78 10.21
CA ASP A 49 -14.30 7.65 11.32
C ASP A 49 -14.02 6.98 12.69
N LEU A 50 -12.75 7.08 13.14
CA LEU A 50 -12.36 6.57 14.46
C LEU A 50 -13.02 7.31 15.61
N TRP A 51 -13.25 8.63 15.44
CA TRP A 51 -13.90 9.44 16.49
C TRP A 51 -15.37 9.09 16.63
N GLY A 52 -16.08 8.90 15.52
CA GLY A 52 -17.46 8.38 15.54
C GLY A 52 -17.55 7.04 16.26
N SER A 53 -16.60 6.14 16.03
CA SER A 53 -16.51 4.88 16.78
C SER A 53 -16.30 5.08 18.28
N LEU A 54 -15.53 6.08 18.68
CA LEU A 54 -15.29 6.39 20.10
C LEU A 54 -16.51 7.08 20.72
N GLU A 55 -17.19 7.95 19.99
CA GLU A 55 -18.45 8.58 20.40
C GLU A 55 -19.55 7.55 20.65
N GLU A 56 -19.68 6.56 19.76
CA GLU A 56 -20.60 5.42 19.94
C GLU A 56 -20.31 4.63 21.24
N LEU A 57 -19.04 4.36 21.53
CA LEU A 57 -18.62 3.62 22.73
C LEU A 57 -18.86 4.44 24.01
N THR A 58 -18.62 5.76 23.99
CA THR A 58 -18.75 6.62 25.15
C THR A 58 -20.18 7.10 25.39
N GLY A 59 -21.05 7.02 24.37
CA GLY A 59 -22.42 7.54 24.39
C GLY A 59 -22.48 9.07 24.43
N ARG A 60 -21.43 9.78 24.06
CA ARG A 60 -21.34 11.25 24.09
C ARG A 60 -20.53 11.81 22.93
N SER A 61 -20.86 13.04 22.52
CA SER A 61 -20.06 13.78 21.54
C SER A 61 -18.73 14.21 22.12
N LEU A 62 -17.68 14.17 21.30
CA LEU A 62 -16.31 14.52 21.65
C LEU A 62 -15.86 15.78 20.91
N ASP A 63 -14.95 16.56 21.50
CA ASP A 63 -14.29 17.65 20.79
C ASP A 63 -13.23 17.06 19.82
N ARG A 64 -13.68 16.71 18.62
CA ARG A 64 -12.85 16.09 17.59
C ARG A 64 -11.65 16.96 17.21
N ALA A 65 -11.79 18.30 17.23
CA ALA A 65 -10.70 19.22 16.91
C ALA A 65 -9.58 19.14 17.95
N VAL A 66 -9.91 19.02 19.22
CA VAL A 66 -8.94 18.82 20.30
C VAL A 66 -8.24 17.46 20.16
N LEU A 67 -8.99 16.40 19.85
CA LEU A 67 -8.44 15.06 19.64
C LEU A 67 -7.50 15.01 18.43
N ASP A 68 -7.90 15.60 17.31
CA ASP A 68 -7.07 15.71 16.11
C ASP A 68 -5.79 16.48 16.37
N ALA A 69 -5.84 17.60 17.07
CA ALA A 69 -4.67 18.37 17.44
C ALA A 69 -3.74 17.61 18.39
N HIS A 70 -4.30 16.82 19.33
CA HIS A 70 -3.52 15.94 20.20
C HIS A 70 -2.78 14.85 19.40
N VAL A 71 -3.52 14.14 18.54
CA VAL A 71 -2.96 13.09 17.69
C VAL A 71 -1.90 13.65 16.74
N ALA A 72 -2.16 14.81 16.12
CA ALA A 72 -1.20 15.45 15.19
C ALA A 72 0.13 15.75 15.89
N ARG A 73 0.10 16.35 17.08
CA ARG A 73 1.31 16.65 17.88
C ARG A 73 2.09 15.38 18.23
N ARG A 74 1.39 14.31 18.61
CA ARG A 74 2.03 13.04 18.94
C ARG A 74 2.66 12.40 17.70
N LYS A 75 1.93 12.36 16.58
CA LYS A 75 2.46 11.88 15.30
C LYS A 75 3.71 12.65 14.91
N GLU A 76 3.69 13.98 14.99
CA GLU A 76 4.86 14.78 14.64
C GLU A 76 6.10 14.39 15.46
N LYS A 77 5.96 14.24 16.77
CA LYS A 77 7.04 13.85 17.66
C LYS A 77 7.50 12.42 17.46
N GLU A 78 6.55 11.47 17.43
CA GLU A 78 6.87 10.05 17.45
C GLU A 78 7.34 9.53 16.08
N LEU A 79 6.81 10.09 14.99
CA LEU A 79 7.21 9.68 13.65
C LEU A 79 8.49 10.36 13.15
N ALA A 80 8.93 11.46 13.78
CA ALA A 80 10.14 12.18 13.37
C ALA A 80 11.43 11.35 13.45
N VAL A 81 11.45 10.32 14.30
CA VAL A 81 12.63 9.47 14.52
C VAL A 81 12.63 8.20 13.66
N LEU A 82 11.53 7.90 13.00
CA LEU A 82 11.42 6.70 12.18
C LEU A 82 12.32 6.78 10.95
N ARG A 83 12.75 5.62 10.49
CA ARG A 83 13.58 5.45 9.30
C ARG A 83 12.86 4.51 8.32
N ALA A 84 13.41 4.37 7.12
CA ALA A 84 12.97 3.35 6.18
C ALA A 84 13.00 1.96 6.83
N ARG A 85 12.09 1.09 6.42
CA ARG A 85 12.10 -0.31 6.90
C ARG A 85 13.45 -0.97 6.59
N PRO A 86 13.94 -1.87 7.47
CA PRO A 86 15.18 -2.59 7.24
C PRO A 86 15.21 -3.24 5.85
N GLY A 87 16.31 -3.07 5.13
CA GLY A 87 16.50 -3.59 3.78
C GLY A 87 15.98 -2.70 2.64
N VAL A 88 15.04 -1.77 2.89
CA VAL A 88 14.49 -0.87 1.85
C VAL A 88 15.58 -0.06 1.14
N PRO A 89 16.52 0.62 1.82
CA PRO A 89 17.57 1.35 1.12
C PRO A 89 18.40 0.47 0.20
N GLY A 90 18.71 -0.76 0.61
CA GLY A 90 19.44 -1.73 -0.20
C GLY A 90 18.66 -2.19 -1.42
N LEU A 91 17.34 -2.43 -1.29
CA LEU A 91 16.47 -2.78 -2.42
C LEU A 91 16.38 -1.64 -3.43
N LEU A 92 16.24 -0.38 -2.96
CA LEU A 92 16.20 0.79 -3.84
C LEU A 92 17.54 0.98 -4.57
N GLN A 93 18.67 0.76 -3.90
CA GLN A 93 19.99 0.77 -4.55
C GLN A 93 20.11 -0.31 -5.63
N GLN A 94 19.64 -1.54 -5.38
CA GLN A 94 19.61 -2.60 -6.39
C GLN A 94 18.71 -2.22 -7.57
N THR A 95 17.59 -1.54 -7.33
CA THR A 95 16.68 -1.03 -8.36
C THR A 95 17.41 -0.04 -9.30
N ASP A 96 18.16 0.91 -8.71
CA ASP A 96 18.93 1.89 -9.48
C ASP A 96 20.05 1.22 -10.29
N GLN A 97 20.76 0.27 -9.70
CA GLN A 97 21.83 -0.50 -10.37
C GLN A 97 21.31 -1.34 -11.54
N ALA A 98 20.07 -1.84 -11.43
CA ALA A 98 19.39 -2.58 -12.50
C ALA A 98 18.81 -1.66 -13.59
N GLY A 99 18.86 -0.33 -13.42
CA GLY A 99 18.30 0.63 -14.36
C GLY A 99 16.77 0.60 -14.44
N LEU A 100 16.08 0.10 -13.39
CA LEU A 100 14.63 0.02 -13.35
C LEU A 100 14.01 1.36 -12.94
N LEU A 101 12.89 1.68 -13.57
CA LEU A 101 12.08 2.82 -13.19
C LEU A 101 11.40 2.56 -11.84
N ARG A 102 11.16 3.61 -11.04
CA ARG A 102 10.40 3.45 -9.80
C ARG A 102 9.48 4.64 -9.52
N SER A 103 8.31 4.34 -8.99
CA SER A 103 7.33 5.34 -8.54
C SER A 103 6.75 4.96 -7.19
N VAL A 104 6.32 5.99 -6.46
CA VAL A 104 5.52 5.80 -5.24
C VAL A 104 4.05 5.84 -5.59
N VAL A 105 3.28 4.89 -5.03
CA VAL A 105 1.83 4.76 -5.21
C VAL A 105 1.20 4.60 -3.83
N SER A 106 0.63 5.66 -3.27
CA SER A 106 0.14 5.67 -1.88
C SER A 106 -1.20 6.38 -1.74
N ASN A 107 -2.00 5.98 -0.75
CA ASN A 107 -3.22 6.69 -0.36
C ASN A 107 -2.95 7.96 0.47
N SER A 108 -1.72 8.18 0.91
CA SER A 108 -1.32 9.36 1.65
C SER A 108 -1.17 10.59 0.75
N PRO A 109 -1.40 11.81 1.27
CA PRO A 109 -1.18 13.05 0.53
C PRO A 109 0.28 13.19 0.05
N THR A 110 0.50 13.80 -1.11
CA THR A 110 1.85 14.02 -1.69
C THR A 110 2.80 14.73 -0.71
N ALA A 111 2.31 15.70 0.05
CA ALA A 111 3.12 16.41 1.06
C ALA A 111 3.65 15.45 2.14
N TRP A 112 2.83 14.51 2.59
CA TRP A 112 3.20 13.43 3.52
C TRP A 112 4.26 12.52 2.91
N ILE A 113 4.01 12.02 1.71
CA ILE A 113 4.94 11.14 0.98
C ILE A 113 6.32 11.80 0.85
N ARG A 114 6.38 13.05 0.37
CA ARG A 114 7.65 13.79 0.20
C ARG A 114 8.38 14.03 1.52
N ARG A 115 7.64 14.33 2.59
CA ARG A 115 8.22 14.52 3.93
C ARG A 115 8.97 13.27 4.37
N TYR A 116 8.30 12.10 4.30
CA TYR A 116 8.85 10.87 4.87
C TYR A 116 9.88 10.19 3.97
N ILE A 117 9.77 10.29 2.66
CA ILE A 117 10.83 9.90 1.72
C ILE A 117 12.13 10.64 2.07
N ARG A 118 12.05 11.96 2.29
CA ARG A 118 13.22 12.78 2.70
C ARG A 118 13.72 12.38 4.07
N GLN A 119 12.84 12.23 5.05
CA GLN A 119 13.23 11.83 6.41
C GLN A 119 13.93 10.46 6.42
N CYS A 120 13.52 9.55 5.57
CA CYS A 120 14.11 8.22 5.42
C CYS A 120 15.41 8.22 4.60
N GLY A 121 15.80 9.34 3.99
CA GLY A 121 16.99 9.44 3.15
C GLY A 121 16.89 8.65 1.84
N ILE A 122 15.66 8.51 1.30
CA ILE A 122 15.37 7.73 0.09
C ILE A 122 14.71 8.59 -1.00
N GLU A 123 15.00 9.89 -1.06
CA GLU A 123 14.38 10.82 -2.01
C GLU A 123 14.85 10.69 -3.46
N GLY A 124 15.98 10.05 -3.71
CA GLY A 124 16.54 9.91 -5.07
C GLY A 124 15.81 8.86 -5.92
N GLY A 125 15.89 9.00 -7.25
CA GLY A 125 15.51 7.98 -8.23
C GLY A 125 14.00 7.77 -8.47
N TRP A 126 13.11 8.53 -7.84
CA TRP A 126 11.67 8.45 -8.09
C TRP A 126 11.27 9.23 -9.35
N GLN A 127 10.65 8.56 -10.32
CA GLN A 127 10.12 9.19 -11.53
C GLN A 127 8.81 9.93 -11.27
N ALA A 128 7.98 9.44 -10.34
CA ALA A 128 6.73 10.07 -9.96
C ALA A 128 6.25 9.65 -8.56
N ILE A 129 5.31 10.42 -8.04
CA ILE A 129 4.53 10.12 -6.84
C ILE A 129 3.05 10.18 -7.25
N HIS A 130 2.29 9.15 -6.93
CA HIS A 130 0.88 9.03 -7.20
C HIS A 130 0.10 8.98 -5.89
N SER A 131 -0.81 9.94 -5.74
CA SER A 131 -1.63 10.16 -4.56
C SER A 131 -3.05 10.51 -4.97
N PRO A 132 -4.08 10.09 -4.24
CA PRO A 132 -5.46 10.46 -4.53
C PRO A 132 -5.78 11.89 -4.09
N GLU A 133 -4.92 12.57 -3.31
CA GLU A 133 -5.14 13.90 -2.72
C GLU A 133 -6.50 14.01 -2.01
N GLY A 134 -6.90 12.95 -1.30
CA GLY A 134 -8.18 12.88 -0.58
C GLY A 134 -9.39 12.43 -1.41
N ASP A 135 -9.25 12.29 -2.72
CA ASP A 135 -10.33 11.73 -3.58
C ASP A 135 -10.45 10.22 -3.37
N THR A 136 -11.47 9.79 -2.67
CA THR A 136 -11.73 8.38 -2.36
C THR A 136 -12.00 7.53 -3.60
N ASN A 137 -12.47 8.10 -4.71
CA ASN A 137 -12.69 7.38 -5.98
C ASN A 137 -11.38 7.01 -6.68
N ARG A 138 -10.29 7.71 -6.36
CA ARG A 138 -8.95 7.44 -6.87
C ARG A 138 -8.12 6.56 -5.92
N ALA A 139 -8.51 6.49 -4.67
CA ALA A 139 -7.77 5.78 -3.63
C ALA A 139 -7.79 4.25 -3.81
N LYS A 140 -6.75 3.57 -3.34
CA LYS A 140 -6.78 2.12 -3.16
C LYS A 140 -7.97 1.75 -2.26
N PRO A 141 -8.74 0.71 -2.58
CA PRO A 141 -8.43 -0.42 -3.43
C PRO A 141 -8.77 -0.23 -4.91
N THR A 142 -9.14 0.97 -5.38
CA THR A 142 -9.33 1.16 -6.82
C THR A 142 -8.00 1.05 -7.57
N PRO A 143 -7.99 0.57 -8.82
CA PRO A 143 -6.74 0.45 -9.59
C PRO A 143 -6.20 1.78 -10.13
N TYR A 144 -6.86 2.89 -9.83
CA TYR A 144 -6.61 4.19 -10.45
C TYR A 144 -5.15 4.62 -10.35
N LEU A 145 -4.59 4.66 -9.14
CA LEU A 145 -3.22 5.15 -8.91
C LEU A 145 -2.16 4.26 -9.58
N TYR A 146 -2.37 2.93 -9.61
CA TYR A 146 -1.48 2.02 -10.33
C TYR A 146 -1.54 2.23 -11.83
N ARG A 147 -2.73 2.40 -12.41
CA ARG A 147 -2.90 2.71 -13.84
C ARG A 147 -2.27 4.05 -14.21
N GLU A 148 -2.42 5.06 -13.36
CA GLU A 148 -1.77 6.36 -13.52
C GLU A 148 -0.23 6.22 -13.50
N ALA A 149 0.32 5.41 -12.58
CA ALA A 149 1.75 5.14 -12.50
C ALA A 149 2.28 4.45 -13.77
N LEU A 150 1.59 3.41 -14.25
CA LEU A 150 1.93 2.72 -15.50
C LEU A 150 1.95 3.66 -16.69
N ALA A 151 0.89 4.47 -16.85
CA ALA A 151 0.80 5.46 -17.92
C ALA A 151 1.92 6.50 -17.84
N ARG A 152 2.24 6.99 -16.65
CA ARG A 152 3.31 7.98 -16.44
C ARG A 152 4.70 7.44 -16.76
N LEU A 153 4.94 6.16 -16.46
CA LEU A 153 6.21 5.48 -16.73
C LEU A 153 6.32 4.92 -18.17
N GLY A 154 5.23 4.87 -18.91
CA GLY A 154 5.21 4.29 -20.26
C GLY A 154 5.50 2.79 -20.26
N VAL A 155 4.94 2.06 -19.30
CA VAL A 155 5.12 0.60 -19.15
C VAL A 155 3.78 -0.12 -19.13
N ALA A 156 3.75 -1.34 -19.66
CA ALA A 156 2.59 -2.21 -19.56
C ALA A 156 2.47 -2.83 -18.16
N PRO A 157 1.27 -3.27 -17.70
CA PRO A 157 1.10 -3.88 -16.39
C PRO A 157 2.05 -5.04 -16.11
N HIS A 158 2.25 -5.93 -17.06
CA HIS A 158 3.15 -7.10 -16.93
C HIS A 158 4.64 -6.74 -16.89
N GLU A 159 5.01 -5.50 -17.24
CA GLU A 159 6.37 -4.97 -17.15
C GLU A 159 6.66 -4.31 -15.78
N ALA A 160 5.65 -4.24 -14.89
CA ALA A 160 5.78 -3.65 -13.57
C ALA A 160 5.57 -4.66 -12.44
N VAL A 161 6.17 -4.37 -11.28
CA VAL A 161 5.95 -5.10 -10.02
C VAL A 161 5.62 -4.09 -8.92
N ALA A 162 4.53 -4.34 -8.20
CA ALA A 162 4.14 -3.56 -7.03
C ALA A 162 4.71 -4.18 -5.75
N PHE A 163 5.07 -3.33 -4.79
CA PHE A 163 5.39 -3.71 -3.42
C PHE A 163 4.37 -3.10 -2.48
N GLU A 164 3.72 -3.94 -1.69
CA GLU A 164 2.58 -3.58 -0.84
C GLU A 164 2.62 -4.31 0.50
N ASP A 165 1.93 -3.77 1.51
CA ASP A 165 1.78 -4.43 2.79
C ASP A 165 0.31 -4.71 3.17
N SER A 166 -0.64 -4.04 2.50
CA SER A 166 -2.06 -4.00 2.88
C SER A 166 -2.97 -4.72 1.89
N PRO A 167 -4.12 -5.28 2.34
CA PRO A 167 -5.12 -5.87 1.45
C PRO A 167 -5.67 -4.88 0.42
N SER A 168 -5.81 -3.61 0.80
CA SER A 168 -6.30 -2.54 -0.06
C SER A 168 -5.33 -2.28 -1.23
N GLY A 169 -4.04 -2.22 -0.94
CA GLY A 169 -3.01 -2.02 -1.94
C GLY A 169 -2.81 -3.23 -2.85
N VAL A 170 -2.78 -4.44 -2.28
CA VAL A 170 -2.68 -5.68 -3.06
C VAL A 170 -3.85 -5.81 -4.03
N ARG A 171 -5.10 -5.53 -3.59
CA ARG A 171 -6.28 -5.51 -4.48
C ARG A 171 -6.15 -4.47 -5.58
N ALA A 172 -5.66 -3.27 -5.26
CA ALA A 172 -5.48 -2.21 -6.25
C ALA A 172 -4.47 -2.58 -7.34
N ALA A 173 -3.31 -3.14 -6.94
CA ALA A 173 -2.29 -3.62 -7.87
C ALA A 173 -2.83 -4.75 -8.76
N HIS A 174 -3.49 -5.75 -8.16
CA HIS A 174 -4.10 -6.87 -8.89
C HIS A 174 -5.16 -6.38 -9.90
N ALA A 175 -6.06 -5.48 -9.48
CA ALA A 175 -7.10 -4.91 -10.36
C ALA A 175 -6.53 -4.01 -11.49
N ALA A 176 -5.28 -3.56 -11.36
CA ALA A 176 -4.53 -2.87 -12.41
C ALA A 176 -3.76 -3.83 -13.33
N GLY A 177 -3.78 -5.14 -13.09
CA GLY A 177 -3.01 -6.16 -13.80
C GLY A 177 -1.51 -6.13 -13.45
N VAL A 178 -1.14 -5.52 -12.32
CA VAL A 178 0.25 -5.42 -11.88
C VAL A 178 0.56 -6.56 -10.91
N ARG A 179 1.65 -7.29 -11.18
CA ARG A 179 2.13 -8.33 -10.26
C ARG A 179 2.59 -7.70 -8.94
N CYS A 180 2.19 -8.32 -7.83
CA CYS A 180 2.38 -7.76 -6.51
C CYS A 180 3.21 -8.65 -5.60
N VAL A 181 4.19 -8.05 -4.95
CA VAL A 181 4.94 -8.60 -3.82
C VAL A 181 4.35 -8.04 -2.53
N ALA A 182 3.79 -8.89 -1.71
CA ALA A 182 3.36 -8.51 -0.37
C ALA A 182 4.55 -8.54 0.60
N ALA A 183 4.78 -7.44 1.30
CA ALA A 183 5.79 -7.28 2.34
C ALA A 183 5.14 -6.81 3.64
N PRO A 184 4.30 -7.64 4.30
CA PRO A 184 3.55 -7.23 5.48
C PRO A 184 4.46 -6.77 6.62
N ASN A 185 3.88 -6.01 7.51
CA ASN A 185 4.48 -5.62 8.78
C ASN A 185 3.72 -6.27 9.96
N ALA A 186 4.08 -5.92 11.20
CA ALA A 186 3.46 -6.49 12.40
C ALA A 186 1.94 -6.22 12.51
N MET A 187 1.43 -5.19 11.83
CA MET A 187 0.01 -4.82 11.85
C MET A 187 -0.78 -5.50 10.72
N THR A 188 -0.12 -5.84 9.60
CA THR A 188 -0.78 -6.36 8.39
C THR A 188 -0.52 -7.86 8.14
N THR A 189 0.39 -8.49 8.91
CA THR A 189 0.82 -9.89 8.70
C THR A 189 -0.32 -10.91 8.82
N SER A 190 -1.37 -10.61 9.59
CA SER A 190 -2.55 -11.48 9.76
C SER A 190 -3.68 -11.17 8.78
N LEU A 191 -3.53 -10.16 7.93
CA LEU A 191 -4.55 -9.76 6.97
C LEU A 191 -4.48 -10.61 5.69
N ASP A 192 -5.58 -10.63 4.94
CA ASP A 192 -5.65 -11.37 3.68
C ASP A 192 -4.86 -10.65 2.56
N LEU A 193 -3.72 -11.22 2.21
CA LEU A 193 -2.84 -10.79 1.12
C LEU A 193 -2.76 -11.84 0.00
N SER A 194 -3.73 -12.75 -0.08
CA SER A 194 -3.71 -13.92 -0.99
C SER A 194 -3.66 -13.56 -2.47
N LEU A 195 -4.11 -12.36 -2.86
CA LEU A 195 -4.00 -11.86 -4.23
C LEU A 195 -2.57 -11.43 -4.60
N ALA A 196 -1.63 -11.34 -3.66
CA ALA A 196 -0.25 -11.09 -3.99
C ALA A 196 0.41 -12.31 -4.64
N HIS A 197 1.22 -12.09 -5.67
CA HIS A 197 1.94 -13.15 -6.39
C HIS A 197 3.10 -13.73 -5.57
N LEU A 198 3.69 -12.90 -4.72
CA LEU A 198 4.78 -13.28 -3.85
C LEU A 198 4.59 -12.63 -2.48
N ARG A 199 4.90 -13.36 -1.42
CA ARG A 199 5.03 -12.80 -0.07
C ARG A 199 6.48 -12.91 0.37
N ILE A 200 7.00 -11.82 0.92
CA ILE A 200 8.31 -11.76 1.59
C ILE A 200 8.11 -11.36 3.04
N GLU A 201 8.94 -11.88 3.94
CA GLU A 201 8.83 -11.57 5.37
C GLU A 201 9.58 -10.29 5.73
N SER A 202 10.61 -9.92 4.98
CA SER A 202 11.43 -8.73 5.20
C SER A 202 12.10 -8.29 3.90
N PHE A 203 12.40 -7.01 3.81
CA PHE A 203 13.32 -6.51 2.77
C PHE A 203 14.79 -6.74 3.14
N GLU A 204 15.08 -6.99 4.42
CA GLU A 204 16.45 -7.21 4.89
C GLU A 204 17.01 -8.53 4.35
N GLY A 205 18.19 -8.46 3.74
CA GLY A 205 18.82 -9.60 3.10
C GLY A 205 18.16 -10.05 1.80
N THR A 206 17.09 -9.41 1.36
CA THR A 206 16.37 -9.77 0.13
C THR A 206 17.10 -9.24 -1.11
N ARG A 207 17.29 -10.11 -2.11
CA ARG A 207 17.87 -9.74 -3.39
C ARG A 207 16.78 -9.46 -4.41
N LEU A 208 16.89 -8.29 -5.07
CA LEU A 208 15.92 -7.90 -6.11
C LEU A 208 15.83 -8.95 -7.23
N GLU A 209 16.97 -9.47 -7.68
CA GLU A 209 17.05 -10.50 -8.71
C GLU A 209 16.21 -11.76 -8.35
N GLU A 210 16.26 -12.19 -7.09
CA GLU A 210 15.50 -13.34 -6.61
C GLU A 210 13.98 -13.07 -6.59
N ILE A 211 13.58 -11.86 -6.18
CA ILE A 211 12.17 -11.43 -6.27
C ILE A 211 11.70 -11.49 -7.72
N LEU A 212 12.44 -10.85 -8.63
CA LEU A 212 12.06 -10.76 -10.04
C LEU A 212 11.98 -12.14 -10.68
N HIS A 213 12.96 -13.01 -10.41
CA HIS A 213 12.95 -14.38 -10.91
C HIS A 213 11.71 -15.16 -10.41
N ARG A 214 11.38 -15.06 -9.12
CA ARG A 214 10.20 -15.75 -8.55
C ARG A 214 8.89 -15.21 -9.13
N ILE A 215 8.78 -13.89 -9.32
CA ILE A 215 7.61 -13.25 -9.93
C ILE A 215 7.45 -13.67 -11.40
N GLU A 216 8.54 -13.77 -12.15
CA GLU A 216 8.51 -14.18 -13.55
C GLU A 216 8.22 -15.67 -13.74
N SER A 217 8.56 -16.49 -12.77
CA SER A 217 8.30 -17.93 -12.76
C SER A 217 6.93 -18.30 -12.19
N ASP A 218 6.13 -17.35 -11.70
CA ASP A 218 4.80 -17.63 -11.14
C ASP A 218 3.83 -18.08 -12.25
N PRO A 219 3.22 -19.26 -12.14
CA PRO A 219 2.31 -19.80 -13.16
C PRO A 219 1.04 -18.92 -13.37
N ARG A 220 0.64 -18.09 -12.40
CA ARG A 220 -0.46 -17.13 -12.52
C ARG A 220 -0.22 -16.06 -13.59
N ARG A 221 1.00 -15.97 -14.13
CA ARG A 221 1.37 -15.12 -15.26
C ARG A 221 0.50 -15.34 -16.50
N ALA A 222 0.04 -16.57 -16.74
CA ALA A 222 -0.75 -16.92 -17.93
C ALA A 222 -2.16 -16.29 -17.92
N ASP A 223 -2.70 -16.02 -16.72
CA ASP A 223 -4.03 -15.45 -16.57
C ASP A 223 -4.04 -13.91 -16.72
N ASP A 224 -2.90 -13.25 -16.44
CA ASP A 224 -2.74 -11.80 -16.52
C ASP A 224 -2.51 -11.28 -17.96
N ASP A 225 -2.00 -12.13 -18.87
CA ASP A 225 -1.68 -11.75 -20.26
C ASP A 225 -2.91 -11.65 -21.19
N GLY A 226 -4.12 -11.72 -20.67
CA GLY A 226 -5.37 -11.38 -21.42
C GLY A 226 -5.71 -12.33 -22.57
N THR A 227 -5.13 -13.53 -22.65
CA THR A 227 -5.35 -14.49 -23.74
C THR A 227 -6.46 -15.50 -23.46
N SER A 228 -7.46 -15.16 -22.63
CA SER A 228 -8.71 -15.92 -22.56
C SER A 228 -9.84 -15.21 -23.30
N MET A 229 -9.72 -15.09 -24.61
CA MET A 229 -10.92 -14.95 -25.45
C MET A 229 -11.71 -16.25 -25.34
N LYS A 230 -12.62 -16.33 -24.38
CA LYS A 230 -13.72 -17.30 -24.43
C LYS A 230 -14.49 -17.01 -25.70
N LYS A 231 -14.33 -17.88 -26.71
CA LYS A 231 -15.21 -17.94 -27.86
C LYS A 231 -16.63 -18.14 -27.31
N HIS A 232 -17.41 -17.08 -27.26
CA HIS A 232 -18.85 -17.20 -27.17
C HIS A 232 -19.28 -17.90 -28.47
N LYS A 233 -19.67 -19.16 -28.35
CA LYS A 233 -20.52 -19.82 -29.36
C LYS A 233 -21.85 -19.08 -29.33
N THR A 234 -22.13 -18.40 -30.41
CA THR A 234 -23.50 -17.95 -30.75
C THR A 234 -24.40 -19.16 -30.92
N PRO A 235 -25.60 -19.16 -30.35
CA PRO A 235 -26.58 -20.20 -30.58
C PRO A 235 -27.42 -19.83 -31.83
N ASP A 236 -26.86 -20.06 -33.01
CA ASP A 236 -27.65 -20.07 -34.26
C ASP A 236 -27.06 -21.18 -35.14
N ASP A 237 -27.64 -22.37 -35.03
CA ASP A 237 -27.72 -23.40 -36.05
C ASP A 237 -28.55 -24.58 -35.50
N VAL A 238 -29.85 -24.33 -35.39
CA VAL A 238 -30.84 -25.41 -35.41
C VAL A 238 -31.97 -24.92 -36.32
N CYS A 239 -31.87 -25.25 -37.60
CA CYS A 239 -32.99 -25.33 -38.49
C CYS A 239 -32.79 -26.49 -39.48
N LEU A 240 -33.76 -27.35 -39.48
CA LEU A 240 -34.17 -28.46 -40.32
C LEU A 240 -33.85 -29.83 -39.81
#